data_445a9d7dde23cd0ea1240d3b4aeccb78
#
_entry.id   445a9d7dde23cd0ea1240d3b4aeccb78
#
_cell.length_a   1.000
_cell.length_b   1.000
_cell.length_c   1.000
_cell.angle_alpha   90.00
_cell.angle_beta   90.00
_cell.angle_gamma   90.00
#
_symmetry.space_group_name_H-M   'P 1'
#
loop_
_entity.id
_entity.type
_entity.pdbx_description
1 polymer ?
#
loop_
_entity_poly.entity_id
_entity_poly.type
_entity_poly.pdbx_seq_one_letter_code
_entity_poly.pdbx_strand_id
1 'polypeptide(L)'
;MSEKDVIKDARPRMEAAIEDVRRKLATVRTGRAAVSLLDSVMVEYYGTPTPLNQMASVHVPEPQMLTVQPWDQTQLGAIEKAVRAADLGLNPSNDGKLIRIPIPPLTEERRKQLAKQVHEIAEDHRTAVRNIRRDANDRLKKMLKDKAISEDAERDGLEEVQKLTNTYIGRIDELAKTKEQEILSV
;
A
#
# COMPACT_ATOMS: atom_id res chain seq x y z
N MET A 1 -33.08 -14.66 -4.07
CA MET A 1 -31.80 -14.09 -4.50
C MET A 1 -32.03 -13.42 -5.84
N SER A 2 -31.67 -12.16 -5.96
CA SER A 2 -31.82 -11.36 -7.18
C SER A 2 -30.46 -11.04 -7.80
N GLU A 3 -30.45 -10.50 -9.02
CA GLU A 3 -29.24 -9.99 -9.67
C GLU A 3 -28.52 -8.94 -8.80
N LYS A 4 -29.30 -8.14 -8.07
CA LYS A 4 -28.76 -7.11 -7.14
C LYS A 4 -28.01 -7.72 -5.96
N ASP A 5 -28.38 -8.90 -5.51
CA ASP A 5 -27.68 -9.60 -4.42
C ASP A 5 -26.30 -10.07 -4.88
N VAL A 6 -26.16 -10.47 -6.15
CA VAL A 6 -24.86 -10.85 -6.74
C VAL A 6 -23.92 -9.65 -6.79
N ILE A 7 -24.43 -8.49 -7.21
CA ILE A 7 -23.65 -7.24 -7.28
C ILE A 7 -23.26 -6.76 -5.88
N LYS A 8 -24.21 -6.83 -4.94
CA LYS A 8 -23.97 -6.48 -3.54
C LYS A 8 -22.90 -7.35 -2.88
N ASP A 9 -22.76 -8.59 -3.30
CA ASP A 9 -21.70 -9.50 -2.86
C ASP A 9 -20.35 -9.21 -3.55
N ALA A 10 -20.37 -8.94 -4.85
CA ALA A 10 -19.16 -8.69 -5.63
C ALA A 10 -18.44 -7.40 -5.23
N ARG A 11 -19.18 -6.33 -4.93
CA ARG A 11 -18.62 -5.00 -4.61
C ARG A 11 -17.66 -5.01 -3.42
N PRO A 12 -18.01 -5.53 -2.24
CA PRO A 12 -17.08 -5.56 -1.10
C PRO A 12 -15.86 -6.45 -1.35
N ARG A 13 -16.01 -7.51 -2.16
CA ARG A 13 -14.88 -8.37 -2.55
C ARG A 13 -13.89 -7.61 -3.45
N MET A 14 -14.38 -6.81 -4.39
CA MET A 14 -13.54 -5.94 -5.22
C MET A 14 -12.91 -4.80 -4.40
N GLU A 15 -13.64 -4.24 -3.45
CA GLU A 15 -13.11 -3.23 -2.52
C GLU A 15 -11.98 -3.80 -1.65
N ALA A 16 -12.10 -5.03 -1.19
CA ALA A 16 -11.04 -5.72 -0.46
C ALA A 16 -9.78 -5.89 -1.31
N ALA A 17 -9.91 -6.12 -2.61
CA ALA A 17 -8.77 -6.16 -3.54
C ALA A 17 -8.08 -4.79 -3.65
N ILE A 18 -8.82 -3.69 -3.65
CA ILE A 18 -8.26 -2.33 -3.62
C ILE A 18 -7.47 -2.08 -2.33
N GLU A 19 -8.03 -2.44 -1.18
CA GLU A 19 -7.32 -2.27 0.09
C GLU A 19 -6.05 -3.12 0.16
N ASP A 20 -6.06 -4.31 -0.40
CA ASP A 20 -4.89 -5.17 -0.46
C ASP A 20 -3.80 -4.60 -1.39
N VAL A 21 -4.18 -4.07 -2.56
CA VAL A 21 -3.22 -3.43 -3.47
C VAL A 21 -2.60 -2.16 -2.84
N ARG A 22 -3.39 -1.36 -2.14
CA ARG A 22 -2.88 -0.19 -1.40
C ARG A 22 -1.82 -0.60 -0.39
N ARG A 23 -2.12 -1.62 0.40
CA ARG A 23 -1.23 -2.14 1.43
C ARG A 23 0.07 -2.67 0.84
N LYS A 24 0.00 -3.44 -0.24
CA LYS A 24 1.19 -3.98 -0.93
C LYS A 24 2.03 -2.90 -1.60
N LEU A 25 1.39 -1.94 -2.26
CA LEU A 25 2.10 -0.81 -2.87
C LEU A 25 2.79 0.08 -1.82
N ALA A 26 2.22 0.21 -0.63
CA ALA A 26 2.84 0.96 0.47
C ALA A 26 4.17 0.35 0.93
N THR A 27 4.39 -0.95 0.74
CA THR A 27 5.66 -1.62 1.07
C THR A 27 6.76 -1.38 0.04
N VAL A 28 6.43 -0.89 -1.15
CA VAL A 28 7.39 -0.61 -2.22
C VAL A 28 8.10 0.71 -1.92
N ARG A 29 9.42 0.66 -1.78
CA ARG A 29 10.24 1.86 -1.51
C ARG A 29 10.33 2.74 -2.75
N THR A 30 10.12 4.04 -2.56
CA THR A 30 10.15 5.04 -3.65
C THR A 30 11.42 5.90 -3.65
N GLY A 31 12.34 5.67 -2.72
CA GLY A 31 13.51 6.53 -2.52
C GLY A 31 13.19 7.87 -1.86
N ARG A 32 11.94 8.08 -1.47
CA ARG A 32 11.51 9.26 -0.70
C ARG A 32 11.49 8.97 0.78
N ALA A 33 11.79 9.98 1.57
CA ALA A 33 11.61 9.95 3.01
C ALA A 33 10.12 9.87 3.35
N ALA A 34 9.76 8.98 4.25
CA ALA A 34 8.42 8.88 4.81
C ALA A 34 8.52 8.53 6.30
N VAL A 35 7.66 9.11 7.11
CA VAL A 35 7.61 8.84 8.55
C VAL A 35 7.42 7.35 8.83
N SER A 36 6.65 6.68 8.01
CA SER A 36 6.37 5.24 8.11
C SER A 36 7.59 4.33 7.98
N LEU A 37 8.71 4.81 7.44
CA LEU A 37 9.96 4.06 7.38
C LEU A 37 10.50 3.69 8.77
N LEU A 38 10.14 4.45 9.78
CA LEU A 38 10.58 4.25 11.17
C LEU A 38 9.53 3.57 12.04
N ASP A 39 8.39 3.15 11.50
CA ASP A 39 7.29 2.54 12.27
C ASP A 39 7.69 1.22 12.94
N SER A 40 8.62 0.48 12.35
CA SER A 40 9.13 -0.78 12.90
C SER A 40 10.27 -0.61 13.91
N VAL A 41 10.76 0.61 14.11
CA VAL A 41 11.91 0.87 15.00
C VAL A 41 11.44 0.84 16.45
N MET A 42 12.04 -0.05 17.23
CA MET A 42 11.82 -0.16 18.68
C MET A 42 13.07 0.33 19.40
N VAL A 43 12.87 1.23 20.33
CA VAL A 43 13.95 1.81 21.17
C VAL A 43 13.85 1.22 22.57
N GLU A 44 14.96 0.81 23.12
CA GLU A 44 15.02 0.39 24.51
C GLU A 44 14.98 1.62 25.43
N TYR A 45 13.84 1.82 26.08
CA TYR A 45 13.60 2.92 27.00
C TYR A 45 13.44 2.38 28.41
N TYR A 46 14.43 2.65 29.26
CA TYR A 46 14.49 2.12 30.64
C TYR A 46 14.21 0.61 30.74
N GLY A 47 14.80 -0.18 29.84
CA GLY A 47 14.64 -1.62 29.79
C GLY A 47 13.36 -2.12 29.11
N THR A 48 12.52 -1.25 28.59
CA THR A 48 11.27 -1.59 27.90
C THR A 48 11.34 -1.21 26.43
N PRO A 49 11.11 -2.15 25.49
CA PRO A 49 11.01 -1.83 24.06
C PRO A 49 9.83 -0.86 23.81
N THR A 50 10.11 0.30 23.26
CA THR A 50 9.13 1.37 23.03
C THR A 50 9.18 1.79 21.57
N PRO A 51 8.04 1.90 20.86
CA PRO A 51 8.01 2.42 19.50
C PRO A 51 8.61 3.83 19.42
N LEU A 52 9.43 4.08 18.40
CA LEU A 52 10.12 5.36 18.24
C LEU A 52 9.15 6.55 18.17
N ASN A 53 7.99 6.38 17.55
CA ASN A 53 6.97 7.42 17.44
C ASN A 53 6.32 7.81 18.78
N GLN A 54 6.50 7.02 19.83
CA GLN A 54 6.09 7.33 21.19
C GLN A 54 7.16 8.04 22.03
N MET A 55 8.34 8.24 21.48
CA MET A 55 9.49 8.85 22.16
C MET A 55 9.99 10.12 21.48
N ALA A 56 9.60 10.34 20.23
CA ALA A 56 10.13 11.42 19.41
C ALA A 56 9.12 11.88 18.36
N SER A 57 9.30 13.12 17.91
CA SER A 57 8.63 13.65 16.72
C SER A 57 9.46 13.33 15.48
N VAL A 58 8.82 12.81 14.44
CA VAL A 58 9.44 12.48 13.16
C VAL A 58 8.91 13.42 12.09
N HIS A 59 9.79 14.06 11.35
CA HIS A 59 9.46 15.00 10.29
C HIS A 59 10.20 14.69 9.00
N VAL A 60 9.66 15.14 7.88
CA VAL A 60 10.24 15.06 6.54
C VAL A 60 10.50 16.49 6.04
N PRO A 61 11.63 17.13 6.41
CA PRO A 61 11.93 18.49 5.98
C PRO A 61 12.26 18.58 4.48
N GLU A 62 12.78 17.50 3.91
CA GLU A 62 13.13 17.37 2.51
C GLU A 62 12.72 16.00 1.96
N PRO A 63 12.54 15.83 0.64
CA PRO A 63 12.11 14.56 0.06
C PRO A 63 13.02 13.36 0.35
N GLN A 64 14.29 13.60 0.67
CA GLN A 64 15.28 12.57 0.97
C GLN A 64 15.89 12.71 2.36
N MET A 65 15.20 13.37 3.27
CA MET A 65 15.68 13.57 4.63
C MET A 65 14.57 13.32 5.65
N LEU A 66 14.84 12.48 6.63
CA LEU A 66 14.05 12.36 7.86
C LEU A 66 14.77 13.07 8.99
N THR A 67 14.00 13.70 9.86
CA THR A 67 14.50 14.24 11.13
C THR A 67 13.70 13.64 12.29
N VAL A 68 14.43 13.26 13.33
CA VAL A 68 13.86 12.71 14.57
C VAL A 68 14.27 13.60 15.73
N GLN A 69 13.30 14.21 16.37
CA GLN A 69 13.51 15.05 17.54
C GLN A 69 13.00 14.33 18.79
N PRO A 70 13.89 13.84 19.64
CA PRO A 70 13.51 13.21 20.90
C PRO A 70 12.80 14.20 21.82
N TRP A 71 11.77 13.75 22.50
CA TRP A 71 11.13 14.55 23.55
C TRP A 71 12.00 14.61 24.79
N ASP A 72 12.77 13.56 25.06
CA ASP A 72 13.79 13.48 26.08
C ASP A 72 15.17 13.43 25.44
N GLN A 73 15.94 14.51 25.59
CA GLN A 73 17.28 14.64 24.97
C GLN A 73 18.27 13.58 25.47
N THR A 74 18.06 13.02 26.63
CA THR A 74 18.91 11.94 27.17
C THR A 74 18.78 10.65 26.36
N GLN A 75 17.71 10.48 25.58
CA GLN A 75 17.43 9.32 24.73
C GLN A 75 17.97 9.46 23.31
N LEU A 76 18.59 10.58 22.95
CA LEU A 76 19.11 10.84 21.61
C LEU A 76 20.03 9.71 21.12
N GLY A 77 21.01 9.31 21.91
CA GLY A 77 21.95 8.23 21.57
C GLY A 77 21.26 6.86 21.46
N ALA A 78 20.31 6.57 22.32
CA ALA A 78 19.55 5.31 22.26
C ALA A 78 18.68 5.20 21.02
N ILE A 79 18.05 6.30 20.60
CA ILE A 79 17.24 6.37 19.40
C ILE A 79 18.11 6.23 18.14
N GLU A 80 19.22 6.94 18.08
CA GLU A 80 20.19 6.83 16.97
C GLU A 80 20.71 5.39 16.81
N LYS A 81 21.08 4.75 17.91
CA LYS A 81 21.54 3.37 17.93
C LYS A 81 20.43 2.41 17.47
N ALA A 82 19.20 2.60 17.90
CA ALA A 82 18.06 1.78 17.50
C ALA A 82 17.76 1.87 16.00
N VAL A 83 17.82 3.07 15.41
CA VAL A 83 17.64 3.28 13.98
C VAL A 83 18.76 2.58 13.18
N ARG A 84 20.00 2.68 13.65
CA ARG A 84 21.15 2.02 13.01
C ARG A 84 21.05 0.50 13.09
N ALA A 85 20.57 -0.03 14.20
CA ALA A 85 20.42 -1.48 14.44
C ALA A 85 19.19 -2.09 13.75
N ALA A 86 18.25 -1.28 13.28
CA ALA A 86 16.99 -1.76 12.67
C ALA A 86 17.15 -2.34 11.26
N ASP A 87 18.36 -2.40 10.73
CA ASP A 87 18.70 -2.97 9.40
C ASP A 87 17.86 -2.38 8.24
N LEU A 88 17.58 -1.09 8.33
CA LEU A 88 16.83 -0.36 7.30
C LEU A 88 17.75 0.22 6.20
N GLY A 89 19.04 -0.01 6.28
CA GLY A 89 20.03 0.58 5.38
C GLY A 89 20.16 2.10 5.54
N LEU A 90 19.79 2.62 6.70
CA LEU A 90 19.84 4.04 7.03
C LEU A 90 21.09 4.36 7.85
N ASN A 91 21.63 5.55 7.64
CA ASN A 91 22.83 6.02 8.34
C ASN A 91 22.51 7.32 9.12
N PRO A 92 21.95 7.21 10.35
CA PRO A 92 21.58 8.37 11.14
C PRO A 92 22.82 9.12 11.65
N SER A 93 22.70 10.43 11.76
CA SER A 93 23.66 11.31 12.44
C SER A 93 22.91 12.30 13.33
N ASN A 94 23.56 12.79 14.40
CA ASN A 94 22.95 13.76 15.30
C ASN A 94 23.83 15.00 15.46
N ASP A 95 23.20 16.12 15.82
CA ASP A 95 23.86 17.39 16.17
C ASP A 95 23.75 17.72 17.66
N GLY A 96 23.41 16.73 18.49
CA GLY A 96 23.18 16.90 19.93
C GLY A 96 21.75 17.26 20.32
N LYS A 97 20.89 17.62 19.36
CA LYS A 97 19.48 17.98 19.57
C LYS A 97 18.53 17.19 18.68
N LEU A 98 18.95 16.88 17.49
CA LEU A 98 18.15 16.35 16.41
C LEU A 98 18.92 15.24 15.69
N ILE A 99 18.24 14.18 15.33
CA ILE A 99 18.80 13.10 14.49
C ILE A 99 18.39 13.35 13.05
N ARG A 100 19.36 13.39 12.14
CA ARG A 100 19.15 13.48 10.70
C ARG A 100 19.41 12.13 10.07
N ILE A 101 18.45 11.69 9.26
CA ILE A 101 18.51 10.40 8.56
C ILE A 101 18.38 10.69 7.06
N PRO A 102 19.50 10.74 6.32
CA PRO A 102 19.44 10.87 4.87
C PRO A 102 18.94 9.56 4.26
N ILE A 103 18.04 9.68 3.29
CA ILE A 103 17.53 8.54 2.54
C ILE A 103 18.34 8.39 1.27
N PRO A 104 19.02 7.24 1.06
CA PRO A 104 19.83 7.04 -0.14
C PRO A 104 18.98 7.13 -1.41
N PRO A 105 19.44 7.80 -2.48
CA PRO A 105 18.74 7.81 -3.75
C PRO A 105 18.74 6.41 -4.37
N LEU A 106 17.66 6.09 -5.10
CA LEU A 106 17.58 4.86 -5.86
C LEU A 106 18.50 4.91 -7.09
N THR A 107 19.20 3.80 -7.36
CA THR A 107 19.88 3.61 -8.64
C THR A 107 18.87 3.41 -9.76
N GLU A 108 19.23 3.68 -11.02
CA GLU A 108 18.37 3.46 -12.16
C GLU A 108 17.93 1.99 -12.27
N GLU A 109 18.86 1.06 -12.04
CA GLU A 109 18.55 -0.38 -12.01
C GLU A 109 17.53 -0.72 -10.93
N ARG A 110 17.69 -0.17 -9.73
CA ARG A 110 16.75 -0.41 -8.64
C ARG A 110 15.38 0.18 -8.92
N ARG A 111 15.29 1.33 -9.57
CA ARG A 111 14.03 1.93 -10.02
C ARG A 111 13.29 1.02 -10.98
N LYS A 112 13.99 0.44 -11.96
CA LYS A 112 13.42 -0.53 -12.91
C LYS A 112 12.87 -1.77 -12.21
N GLN A 113 13.62 -2.31 -11.25
CA GLN A 113 13.16 -3.46 -10.46
C GLN A 113 11.90 -3.14 -9.64
N LEU A 114 11.85 -1.97 -9.02
CA LEU A 114 10.69 -1.53 -8.24
C LEU A 114 9.47 -1.25 -9.13
N ALA A 115 9.66 -0.65 -10.29
CA ALA A 115 8.60 -0.45 -11.27
C ALA A 115 8.01 -1.78 -11.75
N LYS A 116 8.85 -2.78 -11.99
CA LYS A 116 8.43 -4.14 -12.32
C LYS A 116 7.61 -4.76 -11.19
N GLN A 117 8.05 -4.61 -9.96
CA GLN A 117 7.33 -5.09 -8.77
C GLN A 117 5.94 -4.45 -8.65
N VAL A 118 5.83 -3.14 -8.88
CA VAL A 118 4.54 -2.42 -8.91
C VAL A 118 3.63 -3.00 -9.99
N HIS A 119 4.16 -3.26 -11.17
CA HIS A 119 3.40 -3.85 -12.28
C HIS A 119 2.87 -5.25 -11.95
N GLU A 120 3.71 -6.09 -11.34
CA GLU A 120 3.33 -7.43 -10.88
C GLU A 120 2.22 -7.38 -9.83
N ILE A 121 2.34 -6.51 -8.83
CA ILE A 121 1.31 -6.30 -7.80
C ILE A 121 -0.02 -5.88 -8.45
N ALA A 122 0.02 -4.93 -9.39
CA ALA A 122 -1.18 -4.46 -10.08
C ALA A 122 -1.83 -5.58 -10.89
N GLU A 123 -1.07 -6.38 -11.63
CA GLU A 123 -1.60 -7.46 -12.46
C GLU A 123 -2.23 -8.58 -11.62
N ASP A 124 -1.62 -8.94 -10.51
CA ASP A 124 -2.19 -9.92 -9.58
C ASP A 124 -3.56 -9.47 -9.06
N HIS A 125 -3.72 -8.19 -8.77
CA HIS A 125 -4.98 -7.65 -8.27
C HIS A 125 -6.01 -7.42 -9.38
N ARG A 126 -5.60 -7.08 -10.60
CA ARG A 126 -6.51 -7.09 -11.76
C ARG A 126 -7.06 -8.50 -12.02
N THR A 127 -6.22 -9.51 -11.89
CA THR A 127 -6.62 -10.91 -12.00
C THR A 127 -7.61 -11.28 -10.91
N ALA A 128 -7.39 -10.86 -9.68
CA ALA A 128 -8.33 -11.06 -8.57
C ALA A 128 -9.71 -10.43 -8.86
N VAL A 129 -9.74 -9.20 -9.35
CA VAL A 129 -10.99 -8.51 -9.74
C VAL A 129 -11.69 -9.24 -10.90
N ARG A 130 -10.95 -9.69 -11.91
CA ARG A 130 -11.50 -10.48 -13.02
C ARG A 130 -12.09 -11.83 -12.56
N ASN A 131 -11.46 -12.45 -11.57
CA ASN A 131 -11.99 -13.69 -10.99
C ASN A 131 -13.30 -13.45 -10.24
N ILE A 132 -13.41 -12.35 -9.50
CA ILE A 132 -14.67 -11.94 -8.85
C ILE A 132 -15.77 -11.71 -9.91
N ARG A 133 -15.44 -11.06 -11.01
CA ARG A 133 -16.35 -10.88 -12.15
C ARG A 133 -16.83 -12.22 -12.70
N ARG A 134 -15.93 -13.16 -12.96
CA ARG A 134 -16.28 -14.50 -13.46
C ARG A 134 -17.24 -15.20 -12.53
N ASP A 135 -16.94 -15.20 -11.24
CA ASP A 135 -17.76 -15.80 -10.21
C ASP A 135 -19.18 -15.18 -10.19
N ALA A 136 -19.27 -13.85 -10.25
CA ALA A 136 -20.55 -13.14 -10.34
C ALA A 136 -21.32 -13.48 -11.62
N ASN A 137 -20.65 -13.53 -12.76
CA ASN A 137 -21.25 -13.89 -14.04
C ASN A 137 -21.77 -15.34 -14.03
N ASP A 138 -21.03 -16.27 -13.49
CA ASP A 138 -21.43 -17.68 -13.39
C ASP A 138 -22.65 -17.84 -12.49
N ARG A 139 -22.73 -17.08 -11.39
CA ARG A 139 -23.90 -17.06 -10.51
C ARG A 139 -25.14 -16.52 -11.23
N LEU A 140 -25.01 -15.43 -12.00
CA LEU A 140 -26.11 -14.86 -12.78
C LEU A 140 -26.63 -15.86 -13.84
N LYS A 141 -25.72 -16.51 -14.56
CA LYS A 141 -26.07 -17.53 -15.56
C LYS A 141 -26.78 -18.73 -14.92
N LYS A 142 -26.33 -19.16 -13.75
CA LYS A 142 -26.96 -20.22 -12.99
C LYS A 142 -28.39 -19.82 -12.57
N MET A 143 -28.55 -18.60 -12.08
CA MET A 143 -29.88 -18.09 -11.66
C MET A 143 -30.86 -18.03 -12.83
N LEU A 144 -30.39 -17.67 -14.03
CA LEU A 144 -31.23 -17.74 -15.24
C LEU A 144 -31.62 -19.18 -15.57
N LYS A 145 -30.67 -20.11 -15.55
CA LYS A 145 -30.92 -21.54 -15.81
C LYS A 145 -31.90 -22.12 -14.83
N ASP A 146 -31.81 -21.73 -13.57
CA ASP A 146 -32.71 -22.16 -12.50
C ASP A 146 -34.04 -21.37 -12.52
N LYS A 147 -34.26 -20.51 -13.51
CA LYS A 147 -35.46 -19.65 -13.67
C LYS A 147 -35.71 -18.73 -12.46
N ALA A 148 -34.71 -18.42 -11.70
CA ALA A 148 -34.80 -17.50 -10.57
C ALA A 148 -34.80 -16.02 -11.00
N ILE A 149 -34.31 -15.72 -12.17
CA ILE A 149 -34.28 -14.37 -12.80
C ILE A 149 -34.71 -14.49 -14.28
N SER A 150 -35.11 -13.36 -14.86
CA SER A 150 -35.44 -13.26 -16.28
C SER A 150 -34.17 -13.05 -17.12
N GLU A 151 -34.26 -13.24 -18.44
CA GLU A 151 -33.18 -12.95 -19.39
C GLU A 151 -32.74 -11.46 -19.33
N ASP A 152 -33.73 -10.56 -19.20
CA ASP A 152 -33.44 -9.13 -19.06
C ASP A 152 -32.70 -8.82 -17.76
N ALA A 153 -33.08 -9.43 -16.65
CA ALA A 153 -32.38 -9.27 -15.36
C ALA A 153 -30.95 -9.83 -15.41
N GLU A 154 -30.77 -10.98 -16.07
CA GLU A 154 -29.41 -11.53 -16.29
C GLU A 154 -28.54 -10.55 -17.08
N ARG A 155 -29.05 -10.06 -18.22
CA ARG A 155 -28.32 -9.13 -19.08
C ARG A 155 -27.94 -7.85 -18.33
N ASP A 156 -28.87 -7.26 -17.61
CA ASP A 156 -28.65 -6.07 -16.82
C ASP A 156 -27.61 -6.32 -15.70
N GLY A 157 -27.69 -7.47 -15.05
CA GLY A 157 -26.73 -7.91 -14.05
C GLY A 157 -25.31 -8.08 -14.60
N LEU A 158 -25.18 -8.74 -15.76
CA LEU A 158 -23.88 -8.90 -16.44
C LEU A 158 -23.26 -7.56 -16.85
N GLU A 159 -24.07 -6.63 -17.35
CA GLU A 159 -23.63 -5.29 -17.70
C GLU A 159 -23.15 -4.51 -16.46
N GLU A 160 -23.89 -4.59 -15.38
CA GLU A 160 -23.55 -3.90 -14.13
C GLU A 160 -22.28 -4.47 -13.49
N VAL A 161 -22.12 -5.79 -13.49
CA VAL A 161 -20.86 -6.45 -13.07
C VAL A 161 -19.67 -6.01 -13.93
N GLN A 162 -19.87 -5.86 -15.24
CA GLN A 162 -18.81 -5.38 -16.12
C GLN A 162 -18.43 -3.92 -15.84
N LYS A 163 -19.40 -3.04 -15.61
CA LYS A 163 -19.15 -1.65 -15.21
C LYS A 163 -18.40 -1.57 -13.89
N LEU A 164 -18.80 -2.38 -12.92
CA LEU A 164 -18.13 -2.48 -11.62
C LEU A 164 -16.68 -2.94 -11.79
N THR A 165 -16.44 -3.98 -12.58
CA THR A 165 -15.10 -4.48 -12.89
C THR A 165 -14.23 -3.42 -13.51
N ASN A 166 -14.73 -2.69 -14.50
CA ASN A 166 -13.99 -1.60 -15.16
C ASN A 166 -13.60 -0.49 -14.17
N THR A 167 -14.51 -0.14 -13.26
CA THR A 167 -14.25 0.86 -12.22
C THR A 167 -13.10 0.43 -11.31
N TYR A 168 -13.12 -0.80 -10.82
CA TYR A 168 -12.10 -1.29 -9.90
C TYR A 168 -10.75 -1.54 -10.57
N ILE A 169 -10.73 -2.03 -11.82
CA ILE A 169 -9.49 -2.13 -12.60
C ILE A 169 -8.90 -0.74 -12.85
N GLY A 170 -9.72 0.25 -13.18
CA GLY A 170 -9.28 1.65 -13.34
C GLY A 170 -8.66 2.21 -12.06
N ARG A 171 -9.23 1.92 -10.90
CA ARG A 171 -8.65 2.31 -9.60
C ARG A 171 -7.30 1.65 -9.33
N ILE A 172 -7.15 0.36 -9.66
CA ILE A 172 -5.86 -0.35 -9.55
C ILE A 172 -4.82 0.30 -10.46
N ASP A 173 -5.17 0.58 -11.71
CA ASP A 173 -4.28 1.21 -12.69
C ASP A 173 -3.82 2.59 -12.22
N GLU A 174 -4.71 3.37 -11.63
CA GLU A 174 -4.40 4.69 -11.10
C GLU A 174 -3.45 4.64 -9.90
N LEU A 175 -3.68 3.72 -8.98
CA LEU A 175 -2.80 3.47 -7.84
C LEU A 175 -1.39 3.04 -8.29
N ALA A 176 -1.31 2.12 -9.25
CA ALA A 176 -0.05 1.65 -9.81
C ALA A 176 0.70 2.77 -10.52
N LYS A 177 0.01 3.58 -11.35
CA LYS A 177 0.58 4.72 -12.05
C LYS A 177 1.14 5.76 -11.09
N THR A 178 0.40 6.09 -10.05
CA THR A 178 0.86 7.03 -9.01
C THR A 178 2.12 6.53 -8.35
N LYS A 179 2.18 5.23 -8.00
CA LYS A 179 3.36 4.63 -7.38
C LYS A 179 4.56 4.61 -8.32
N GLU A 180 4.38 4.29 -9.59
CA GLU A 180 5.43 4.37 -10.60
C GLU A 180 6.00 5.79 -10.73
N GLN A 181 5.14 6.80 -10.77
CA GLN A 181 5.56 8.20 -10.83
C GLN A 181 6.39 8.60 -9.59
N GLU A 182 6.01 8.15 -8.41
CA GLU A 182 6.79 8.36 -7.19
C GLU A 182 8.20 7.74 -7.28
N ILE A 183 8.32 6.55 -7.88
CA ILE A 183 9.61 5.88 -8.08
C ILE A 183 10.48 6.62 -9.09
N LEU A 184 9.89 7.12 -10.17
CA LEU A 184 10.61 7.76 -11.28
C LEU A 184 10.97 9.23 -11.03
N SER A 185 10.25 9.90 -10.12
CA SER A 185 10.38 11.34 -9.88
C SER A 185 11.43 11.73 -8.83
N VAL A 186 12.21 10.78 -8.33
CA VAL A 186 13.22 11.02 -7.28
C VAL A 186 14.62 11.07 -7.86
#